data_c29c4b0e092866934787102480218650
#
_entry.id   c29c4b0e092866934787102480218650
#
_cell.length_a   1.000
_cell.length_b   1.000
_cell.length_c   1.000
_cell.angle_alpha   90.00
_cell.angle_beta   90.00
_cell.angle_gamma   90.00
#
_symmetry.space_group_name_H-M   'P 1'
#
loop_
_entity.id
_entity.type
_entity.pdbx_description
1 polymer ?
#
loop_
_entity_poly.entity_id
_entity_poly.type
_entity_poly.pdbx_seq_one_letter_code
_entity_poly.pdbx_strand_id
1 'polypeptide(L)'
;MGKVIGKVIATEKNPSTIDDFYFWTKQNLILNPFDVVKVGHIQHSVSYGVVQEISHITDTANFLSDYVSNDFGNVEATENTRRIGMNYVKAQVIGNTENIYIPLINNQKVELANESEVAEALGLNNVKNPVTCGYLQMYSGEKDRITLPVQMDSRFLIGPEGAHLNISGISGLAAKTSYAMFLLKAIQDKCLKNNDDDVAFVLFNVKGKDLLALDEPNEFESEKEKKETYDLYNHLGLSTEPFKKVQYYYPYASNKIGNTYLHKEAYDYQKSQGKAHLYKYSYEEDKDNLDLMFASMDDPQQTMDSIINYIINNQGTFGGLDGWDDF
;
A
#
# COMPACT_ATOMS: atom_id res chain seq x y z
N MET A 1 28.90 -10.46 8.01
CA MET A 1 28.50 -11.87 7.97
C MET A 1 27.11 -11.97 8.55
N GLY A 2 26.18 -12.55 7.81
CA GLY A 2 24.81 -12.73 8.28
C GLY A 2 24.75 -13.70 9.47
N LYS A 3 23.70 -13.61 10.26
CA LYS A 3 23.45 -14.53 11.38
C LYS A 3 23.05 -15.89 10.83
N VAL A 4 23.85 -16.93 11.10
CA VAL A 4 23.52 -18.30 10.74
C VAL A 4 22.34 -18.78 11.59
N ILE A 5 21.23 -19.14 10.95
CA ILE A 5 19.97 -19.53 11.58
C ILE A 5 19.68 -21.02 11.47
N GLY A 6 20.30 -21.73 10.53
CA GLY A 6 20.07 -23.14 10.30
C GLY A 6 21.00 -23.74 9.26
N LYS A 7 20.66 -24.94 8.80
CA LYS A 7 21.34 -25.63 7.70
C LYS A 7 20.33 -26.31 6.79
N VAL A 8 20.63 -26.32 5.50
CA VAL A 8 19.85 -27.02 4.49
C VAL A 8 19.81 -28.52 4.82
N ILE A 9 18.60 -29.07 4.71
CA ILE A 9 18.35 -30.53 4.86
C ILE A 9 17.62 -31.03 3.61
N ALA A 10 18.05 -32.13 3.08
CA ALA A 10 17.39 -32.80 1.98
C ALA A 10 17.28 -34.31 2.32
N THR A 11 16.12 -34.87 2.05
CA THR A 11 15.81 -36.30 2.24
C THR A 11 15.16 -36.86 0.98
N GLU A 12 15.05 -38.20 0.87
CA GLU A 12 14.31 -38.81 -0.26
C GLU A 12 12.87 -38.34 -0.36
N LYS A 13 12.21 -38.12 0.80
CA LYS A 13 10.80 -37.64 0.84
C LYS A 13 10.64 -36.13 0.61
N ASN A 14 11.65 -35.37 1.04
CA ASN A 14 11.68 -33.92 0.94
C ASN A 14 13.01 -33.48 0.34
N PRO A 15 13.21 -33.68 -0.97
CA PRO A 15 14.43 -33.26 -1.66
C PRO A 15 14.50 -31.75 -1.79
N SER A 16 15.70 -31.19 -1.84
CA SER A 16 15.88 -29.86 -2.41
C SER A 16 15.63 -29.91 -3.92
N THR A 17 14.91 -28.94 -4.44
CA THR A 17 14.59 -28.78 -5.87
C THR A 17 15.14 -27.45 -6.38
N ILE A 18 14.86 -27.11 -7.62
CA ILE A 18 15.16 -25.79 -8.17
C ILE A 18 14.21 -24.71 -7.61
N ASP A 19 13.03 -25.11 -7.15
CA ASP A 19 11.98 -24.23 -6.67
C ASP A 19 11.96 -24.09 -5.15
N ASP A 20 12.23 -25.20 -4.43
CA ASP A 20 12.08 -25.28 -2.99
C ASP A 20 13.28 -25.95 -2.32
N PHE A 21 13.59 -25.54 -1.11
CA PHE A 21 14.49 -26.23 -0.22
C PHE A 21 13.99 -26.23 1.21
N TYR A 22 14.54 -27.16 2.01
CA TYR A 22 14.24 -27.28 3.42
C TYR A 22 15.48 -27.01 4.26
N PHE A 23 15.29 -26.46 5.45
CA PHE A 23 16.36 -26.30 6.42
C PHE A 23 15.85 -26.49 7.85
N TRP A 24 16.72 -26.95 8.74
CA TRP A 24 16.37 -27.00 10.15
C TRP A 24 16.90 -25.77 10.88
N THR A 25 16.22 -25.39 11.96
CA THR A 25 16.56 -24.27 12.84
C THR A 25 16.35 -24.63 14.29
N LYS A 26 16.90 -23.81 15.20
CA LYS A 26 16.68 -23.97 16.64
C LYS A 26 15.21 -23.73 16.97
N GLN A 27 14.69 -24.45 18.00
CA GLN A 27 13.30 -24.36 18.43
C GLN A 27 12.87 -22.94 18.84
N ASN A 28 13.77 -22.18 19.44
CA ASN A 28 13.50 -20.84 19.96
C ASN A 28 13.88 -19.70 19.00
N LEU A 29 14.18 -20.00 17.75
CA LEU A 29 14.42 -18.98 16.75
C LEU A 29 13.09 -18.37 16.30
N ILE A 30 13.00 -17.06 16.34
CA ILE A 30 11.88 -16.32 15.76
C ILE A 30 12.16 -16.15 14.28
N LEU A 31 11.29 -16.74 13.47
CA LEU A 31 11.29 -16.66 12.01
C LEU A 31 9.81 -16.61 11.57
N ASN A 32 9.49 -15.84 10.57
CA ASN A 32 8.11 -15.69 10.11
C ASN A 32 7.98 -16.13 8.65
N PRO A 33 6.77 -16.51 8.22
CA PRO A 33 6.46 -16.61 6.80
C PRO A 33 6.80 -15.29 6.10
N PHE A 34 7.32 -15.38 4.88
CA PHE A 34 7.81 -14.27 4.04
C PHE A 34 9.17 -13.67 4.44
N ASP A 35 9.80 -14.08 5.55
CA ASP A 35 11.19 -13.70 5.82
C ASP A 35 12.10 -14.24 4.70
N VAL A 36 13.12 -13.46 4.34
CA VAL A 36 14.07 -13.82 3.28
C VAL A 36 15.34 -14.41 3.90
N VAL A 37 15.71 -15.59 3.43
CA VAL A 37 16.94 -16.28 3.81
C VAL A 37 17.89 -16.39 2.64
N LYS A 38 19.18 -16.52 2.94
CA LYS A 38 20.22 -16.76 1.94
C LYS A 38 21.03 -18.00 2.25
N VAL A 39 21.49 -18.66 1.18
CA VAL A 39 22.30 -19.85 1.25
C VAL A 39 23.46 -19.72 0.27
N GLY A 40 24.68 -19.96 0.73
CA GLY A 40 25.83 -20.07 -0.16
C GLY A 40 25.65 -21.24 -1.14
N HIS A 41 25.97 -21.00 -2.41
CA HIS A 41 25.80 -21.98 -3.48
C HIS A 41 27.11 -22.21 -4.23
N ILE A 42 27.09 -23.01 -5.28
CA ILE A 42 28.28 -23.29 -6.09
C ILE A 42 28.80 -22.02 -6.77
N GLN A 43 30.08 -22.06 -7.19
CA GLN A 43 30.73 -20.93 -7.87
C GLN A 43 30.71 -19.62 -7.09
N HIS A 44 30.69 -19.70 -5.75
CA HIS A 44 30.58 -18.52 -4.85
C HIS A 44 29.31 -17.72 -5.00
N SER A 45 28.29 -18.26 -5.68
CA SER A 45 26.98 -17.61 -5.77
C SER A 45 26.19 -17.73 -4.46
N VAL A 46 25.13 -16.95 -4.35
CA VAL A 46 24.19 -16.96 -3.23
C VAL A 46 22.79 -17.18 -3.77
N SER A 47 22.10 -18.18 -3.24
CA SER A 47 20.66 -18.36 -3.51
C SER A 47 19.83 -17.74 -2.40
N TYR A 48 18.75 -17.06 -2.79
CA TYR A 48 17.78 -16.47 -1.89
C TYR A 48 16.51 -17.30 -1.85
N GLY A 49 15.91 -17.40 -0.68
CA GLY A 49 14.65 -18.10 -0.48
C GLY A 49 13.69 -17.32 0.42
N VAL A 50 12.40 -17.38 0.12
CA VAL A 50 11.32 -16.85 0.97
C VAL A 50 10.75 -17.99 1.81
N VAL A 51 10.68 -17.79 3.12
CA VAL A 51 10.07 -18.73 4.05
C VAL A 51 8.58 -18.87 3.74
N GLN A 52 8.15 -20.10 3.45
CA GLN A 52 6.76 -20.44 3.18
C GLN A 52 6.07 -21.06 4.38
N GLU A 53 6.71 -22.05 5.00
CA GLU A 53 6.14 -22.85 6.07
C GLU A 53 7.19 -23.15 7.13
N ILE A 54 6.76 -23.14 8.38
CA ILE A 54 7.58 -23.50 9.54
C ILE A 54 6.83 -24.56 10.31
N SER A 55 7.44 -25.74 10.48
CA SER A 55 6.85 -26.87 11.17
C SER A 55 7.76 -27.33 12.30
N HIS A 56 7.16 -27.74 13.39
CA HIS A 56 7.85 -28.37 14.52
C HIS A 56 7.67 -29.86 14.47
N ILE A 57 8.77 -30.59 14.60
CA ILE A 57 8.75 -32.08 14.71
C ILE A 57 9.50 -32.53 15.94
N THR A 58 9.04 -33.64 16.49
CA THR A 58 9.67 -34.34 17.61
C THR A 58 9.99 -35.79 17.22
N ASP A 59 10.68 -36.50 18.07
CA ASP A 59 10.97 -37.91 17.91
C ASP A 59 9.77 -38.83 18.21
N THR A 60 8.58 -38.25 18.46
CA THR A 60 7.36 -39.03 18.74
C THR A 60 6.79 -39.64 17.46
N ALA A 61 6.51 -40.94 17.51
CA ALA A 61 6.03 -41.70 16.35
C ALA A 61 4.62 -41.27 15.89
N ASN A 62 3.73 -40.92 16.84
CA ASN A 62 2.35 -40.46 16.58
C ASN A 62 1.76 -39.75 17.81
N PHE A 63 0.60 -39.09 17.63
CA PHE A 63 -0.08 -38.34 18.69
C PHE A 63 -0.47 -39.19 19.90
N LEU A 64 -0.85 -40.46 19.70
CA LEU A 64 -1.20 -41.36 20.79
C LEU A 64 0.02 -41.73 21.67
N SER A 65 1.15 -41.92 21.04
CA SER A 65 2.43 -42.18 21.78
C SER A 65 2.82 -41.00 22.64
N ASP A 66 2.56 -39.79 22.16
CA ASP A 66 2.81 -38.55 22.92
C ASP A 66 1.84 -38.43 24.10
N TYR A 67 0.54 -38.62 23.85
CA TYR A 67 -0.49 -38.61 24.89
C TYR A 67 -0.22 -39.61 26.02
N VAL A 68 0.15 -40.83 25.68
CA VAL A 68 0.48 -41.87 26.67
C VAL A 68 1.74 -41.54 27.47
N SER A 69 2.78 -41.03 26.81
CA SER A 69 4.05 -40.67 27.49
C SER A 69 3.95 -39.45 28.40
N ASN A 70 2.91 -38.64 28.21
CA ASN A 70 2.55 -37.53 29.08
C ASN A 70 1.42 -37.89 30.08
N ASP A 71 1.53 -39.07 30.66
CA ASP A 71 0.62 -39.57 31.70
C ASP A 71 -0.87 -39.44 31.31
N PHE A 72 -1.17 -40.01 30.10
CA PHE A 72 -2.51 -39.99 29.51
C PHE A 72 -3.15 -38.61 29.43
N GLY A 73 -2.35 -37.60 29.05
CA GLY A 73 -2.81 -36.24 28.84
C GLY A 73 -2.93 -35.40 30.11
N ASN A 74 -2.22 -35.72 31.15
CA ASN A 74 -2.08 -34.92 32.34
C ASN A 74 -1.25 -33.65 31.98
N VAL A 75 -1.93 -32.52 31.78
CA VAL A 75 -1.30 -31.25 31.37
C VAL A 75 -0.40 -30.63 32.46
N GLU A 76 -0.52 -31.11 33.71
CA GLU A 76 0.30 -30.63 34.83
C GLU A 76 1.50 -31.56 35.12
N ALA A 77 1.56 -32.70 34.44
CA ALA A 77 2.70 -33.61 34.58
C ALA A 77 3.97 -32.95 34.08
N THR A 78 5.03 -32.98 34.89
CA THR A 78 6.38 -32.61 34.43
C THR A 78 6.92 -33.68 33.51
N GLU A 79 7.40 -33.30 32.34
CA GLU A 79 8.03 -34.22 31.41
C GLU A 79 9.22 -34.98 32.09
N ASN A 80 9.07 -36.26 32.24
CA ASN A 80 10.12 -37.13 32.80
C ASN A 80 11.29 -37.32 31.83
N THR A 81 11.08 -37.06 30.55
CA THR A 81 12.08 -37.22 29.49
C THR A 81 11.94 -36.08 28.50
N ARG A 82 12.98 -35.27 28.41
CA ARG A 82 13.01 -34.19 27.40
C ARG A 82 13.09 -34.80 25.99
N ARG A 83 12.03 -34.57 25.22
CA ARG A 83 12.01 -35.03 23.81
C ARG A 83 12.93 -34.19 22.94
N ILE A 84 13.54 -34.84 21.96
CA ILE A 84 14.29 -34.16 20.92
C ILE A 84 13.29 -33.58 19.93
N GLY A 85 13.34 -32.27 19.72
CA GLY A 85 12.50 -31.58 18.76
C GLY A 85 13.31 -30.55 17.97
N MET A 86 12.87 -30.27 16.75
CA MET A 86 13.45 -29.24 15.91
C MET A 86 12.35 -28.56 15.08
N ASN A 87 12.60 -27.32 14.72
CA ASN A 87 11.81 -26.67 13.67
C ASN A 87 12.48 -26.96 12.32
N TYR A 88 11.68 -27.35 11.34
CA TYR A 88 12.10 -27.32 9.96
C TYR A 88 11.27 -26.32 9.16
N VAL A 89 11.89 -25.73 8.17
CA VAL A 89 11.35 -24.63 7.39
C VAL A 89 11.40 -25.04 5.93
N LYS A 90 10.29 -24.80 5.23
CA LYS A 90 10.24 -24.84 3.78
C LYS A 90 10.43 -23.42 3.25
N ALA A 91 11.38 -23.23 2.34
CA ALA A 91 11.61 -21.95 1.66
C ALA A 91 11.56 -22.13 0.14
N GLN A 92 10.91 -21.18 -0.52
CA GLN A 92 10.87 -21.11 -1.98
C GLN A 92 12.07 -20.32 -2.49
N VAL A 93 12.78 -20.86 -3.46
CA VAL A 93 13.88 -20.16 -4.15
C VAL A 93 13.29 -19.01 -4.98
N ILE A 94 13.78 -17.79 -4.75
CA ILE A 94 13.33 -16.59 -5.47
C ILE A 94 14.40 -15.99 -6.36
N GLY A 95 15.66 -16.38 -6.20
CA GLY A 95 16.74 -15.88 -7.02
C GLY A 95 18.11 -16.46 -6.65
N ASN A 96 19.08 -16.19 -7.49
CA ASN A 96 20.49 -16.50 -7.28
C ASN A 96 21.33 -15.40 -7.92
N THR A 97 22.40 -14.97 -7.26
CA THR A 97 23.27 -13.87 -7.72
C THR A 97 23.90 -14.08 -9.10
N GLU A 98 24.09 -15.34 -9.49
CA GLU A 98 24.71 -15.71 -10.79
C GLU A 98 23.74 -16.47 -11.72
N ASN A 99 22.43 -16.40 -11.43
CA ASN A 99 21.40 -17.13 -12.17
C ASN A 99 21.62 -18.65 -12.26
N ILE A 100 22.15 -19.24 -11.18
CA ILE A 100 22.40 -20.69 -11.07
C ILE A 100 21.22 -21.34 -10.37
N TYR A 101 20.41 -22.09 -11.12
CA TYR A 101 19.18 -22.73 -10.66
C TYR A 101 19.34 -24.26 -10.64
N ILE A 102 20.23 -24.76 -9.78
CA ILE A 102 20.34 -26.19 -9.43
C ILE A 102 19.96 -26.35 -7.96
N PRO A 103 19.55 -27.56 -7.52
CA PRO A 103 19.18 -27.79 -6.12
C PRO A 103 20.31 -27.50 -5.12
N LEU A 104 19.95 -26.86 -4.01
CA LEU A 104 20.89 -26.58 -2.92
C LEU A 104 21.38 -27.87 -2.27
N ILE A 105 22.66 -27.91 -1.98
CA ILE A 105 23.31 -29.07 -1.38
C ILE A 105 23.05 -29.13 0.13
N ASN A 106 22.84 -30.35 0.64
CA ASN A 106 22.65 -30.60 2.05
C ASN A 106 23.79 -30.02 2.92
N ASN A 107 23.50 -29.63 4.18
CA ASN A 107 24.42 -29.06 5.17
C ASN A 107 24.92 -27.61 4.86
N GLN A 108 24.52 -26.97 3.80
CA GLN A 108 24.84 -25.55 3.58
C GLN A 108 24.23 -24.67 4.68
N LYS A 109 24.98 -23.66 5.11
CA LYS A 109 24.49 -22.70 6.13
C LYS A 109 23.39 -21.83 5.55
N VAL A 110 22.34 -21.65 6.34
CA VAL A 110 21.26 -20.72 6.06
C VAL A 110 21.42 -19.51 6.96
N GLU A 111 21.38 -18.32 6.38
CA GLU A 111 21.52 -17.06 7.08
C GLU A 111 20.32 -16.16 6.76
N LEU A 112 19.98 -15.22 7.67
CA LEU A 112 19.06 -14.14 7.31
C LEU A 112 19.73 -13.22 6.30
N ALA A 113 19.00 -12.82 5.27
CA ALA A 113 19.46 -11.82 4.32
C ALA A 113 19.45 -10.41 4.98
N ASN A 114 20.43 -9.59 4.66
CA ASN A 114 20.42 -8.19 5.08
C ASN A 114 19.54 -7.32 4.17
N GLU A 115 19.40 -6.07 4.50
CA GLU A 115 18.51 -5.12 3.80
C GLU A 115 18.80 -5.05 2.29
N SER A 116 20.06 -4.92 1.89
CA SER A 116 20.46 -4.85 0.48
C SER A 116 20.23 -6.16 -0.26
N GLU A 117 20.47 -7.30 0.40
CA GLU A 117 20.24 -8.62 -0.14
C GLU A 117 18.74 -8.93 -0.31
N VAL A 118 17.89 -8.46 0.62
CA VAL A 118 16.44 -8.58 0.47
C VAL A 118 15.95 -7.73 -0.70
N ALA A 119 16.45 -6.49 -0.82
CA ALA A 119 16.09 -5.62 -1.95
C ALA A 119 16.48 -6.23 -3.30
N GLU A 120 17.66 -6.86 -3.38
CA GLU A 120 18.12 -7.58 -4.56
C GLU A 120 17.25 -8.80 -4.85
N ALA A 121 17.06 -9.67 -3.84
CA ALA A 121 16.29 -10.90 -3.96
C ALA A 121 14.84 -10.68 -4.43
N LEU A 122 14.21 -9.61 -3.96
CA LEU A 122 12.84 -9.22 -4.33
C LEU A 122 12.78 -8.32 -5.58
N GLY A 123 13.92 -7.96 -6.17
CA GLY A 123 13.97 -7.10 -7.34
C GLY A 123 13.54 -5.66 -7.11
N LEU A 124 13.54 -5.18 -5.85
CA LEU A 124 13.07 -3.84 -5.49
C LEU A 124 13.92 -2.72 -6.11
N ASN A 125 15.19 -3.00 -6.42
CA ASN A 125 16.11 -2.04 -7.04
C ASN A 125 15.91 -1.89 -8.56
N ASN A 126 15.07 -2.72 -9.19
CA ASN A 126 14.91 -2.77 -10.65
C ASN A 126 13.74 -1.93 -11.16
N VAL A 127 13.03 -1.23 -10.29
CA VAL A 127 11.88 -0.41 -10.65
C VAL A 127 12.37 0.85 -11.39
N LYS A 128 11.93 1.02 -12.63
CA LYS A 128 12.15 2.26 -13.39
C LYS A 128 11.23 3.35 -12.84
N ASN A 129 11.52 4.58 -12.83
CA ASN A 129 10.66 5.67 -12.32
C ASN A 129 9.97 5.38 -10.97
N PRO A 130 10.71 5.00 -9.91
CA PRO A 130 10.15 4.50 -8.68
C PRO A 130 9.32 5.55 -7.93
N VAL A 131 8.17 5.13 -7.39
CA VAL A 131 7.35 5.84 -6.39
C VAL A 131 7.11 4.90 -5.23
N THR A 132 7.41 5.33 -4.03
CA THR A 132 7.16 4.53 -2.83
C THR A 132 5.66 4.37 -2.61
N CYS A 133 5.19 3.12 -2.61
CA CYS A 133 3.77 2.76 -2.43
C CYS A 133 3.48 2.06 -1.10
N GLY A 134 4.51 1.80 -0.31
CA GLY A 134 4.43 1.16 0.99
C GLY A 134 5.80 0.72 1.46
N TYR A 135 5.83 -0.16 2.45
CA TYR A 135 7.08 -0.73 2.94
C TYR A 135 6.91 -2.17 3.41
N LEU A 136 7.99 -2.92 3.37
CA LEU A 136 8.11 -4.25 3.96
C LEU A 136 8.80 -4.15 5.30
N GLN A 137 8.30 -4.91 6.28
CA GLN A 137 9.00 -5.15 7.53
C GLN A 137 9.27 -6.64 7.68
N MET A 138 10.52 -6.99 7.95
CA MET A 138 10.94 -8.38 8.13
C MET A 138 11.68 -8.55 9.46
N TYR A 139 11.80 -9.81 9.89
CA TYR A 139 12.49 -10.23 11.11
C TYR A 139 11.88 -9.63 12.38
N SER A 140 10.54 -9.66 12.46
CA SER A 140 9.80 -9.21 13.64
C SER A 140 10.29 -9.93 14.91
N GLY A 141 10.55 -9.17 15.97
CA GLY A 141 11.07 -9.69 17.25
C GLY A 141 12.58 -9.83 17.34
N GLU A 142 13.33 -9.62 16.27
CA GLU A 142 14.79 -9.56 16.28
C GLU A 142 15.29 -8.12 16.37
N LYS A 143 16.50 -7.96 16.93
CA LYS A 143 17.16 -6.64 16.99
C LYS A 143 17.50 -6.08 15.60
N ASP A 144 17.60 -6.99 14.62
CA ASP A 144 18.00 -6.69 13.25
C ASP A 144 16.79 -6.52 12.31
N ARG A 145 15.66 -6.02 12.84
CA ARG A 145 14.47 -5.72 12.06
C ARG A 145 14.81 -4.78 10.91
N ILE A 146 14.44 -5.17 9.70
CA ILE A 146 14.62 -4.37 8.51
C ILE A 146 13.30 -3.76 8.04
N THR A 147 13.38 -2.57 7.44
CA THR A 147 12.25 -1.87 6.85
C THR A 147 12.67 -1.35 5.48
N LEU A 148 12.02 -1.81 4.42
CA LEU A 148 12.37 -1.50 3.04
C LEU A 148 11.21 -0.83 2.32
N PRO A 149 11.43 0.25 1.54
CA PRO A 149 10.40 0.81 0.70
C PRO A 149 10.00 -0.18 -0.40
N VAL A 150 8.70 -0.34 -0.58
CA VAL A 150 8.13 -0.99 -1.77
C VAL A 150 7.82 0.09 -2.78
N GLN A 151 8.29 -0.11 -4.00
CA GLN A 151 8.19 0.89 -5.06
C GLN A 151 7.37 0.35 -6.24
N MET A 152 6.60 1.24 -6.85
CA MET A 152 5.92 1.02 -8.12
C MET A 152 6.48 1.95 -9.19
N ASP A 153 6.44 1.52 -10.45
CA ASP A 153 6.78 2.40 -11.57
C ASP A 153 5.66 3.42 -11.79
N SER A 154 5.97 4.70 -11.69
CA SER A 154 5.00 5.79 -11.79
C SER A 154 4.25 5.83 -13.12
N ARG A 155 4.80 5.28 -14.21
CA ARG A 155 4.13 5.23 -15.49
C ARG A 155 2.82 4.44 -15.47
N PHE A 156 2.71 3.46 -14.58
CA PHE A 156 1.47 2.70 -14.37
C PHE A 156 0.50 3.37 -13.38
N LEU A 157 0.91 4.48 -12.75
CA LEU A 157 0.06 5.24 -11.83
C LEU A 157 -0.48 6.53 -12.49
N ILE A 158 0.34 7.22 -13.30
CA ILE A 158 0.02 8.53 -13.87
C ILE A 158 0.19 8.61 -15.40
N GLY A 159 0.51 7.50 -16.05
CA GLY A 159 0.73 7.47 -17.51
C GLY A 159 2.20 7.70 -17.89
N PRO A 160 2.54 7.68 -19.19
CA PRO A 160 1.64 7.67 -20.36
C PRO A 160 1.02 6.29 -20.66
N GLU A 161 1.40 5.25 -19.96
CA GLU A 161 0.74 3.95 -20.07
C GLU A 161 -0.69 4.05 -19.51
N GLY A 162 -1.63 3.23 -20.00
CA GLY A 162 -3.02 3.26 -19.54
C GLY A 162 -3.12 2.96 -18.05
N ALA A 163 -3.12 4.01 -17.22
CA ALA A 163 -3.03 3.89 -15.77
C ALA A 163 -4.43 3.84 -15.15
N HIS A 164 -4.74 2.75 -14.48
CA HIS A 164 -5.93 2.60 -13.66
C HIS A 164 -5.57 2.00 -12.31
N LEU A 165 -5.95 2.68 -11.24
CA LEU A 165 -5.77 2.20 -9.87
C LEU A 165 -7.11 2.12 -9.17
N ASN A 166 -7.47 0.93 -8.72
CA ASN A 166 -8.62 0.71 -7.85
C ASN A 166 -8.16 0.39 -6.43
N ILE A 167 -8.62 1.18 -5.45
CA ILE A 167 -8.31 0.97 -4.04
C ILE A 167 -9.58 0.47 -3.35
N SER A 168 -9.59 -0.82 -3.02
CA SER A 168 -10.68 -1.47 -2.31
C SER A 168 -10.32 -1.71 -0.85
N GLY A 169 -11.31 -1.62 0.04
CA GLY A 169 -11.11 -1.88 1.46
C GLY A 169 -12.41 -1.81 2.25
N ILE A 170 -12.37 -2.28 3.49
CA ILE A 170 -13.51 -2.23 4.40
C ILE A 170 -13.89 -0.78 4.67
N SER A 171 -15.19 -0.47 4.58
CA SER A 171 -15.70 0.87 4.88
C SER A 171 -15.61 1.18 6.38
N GLY A 172 -15.32 2.42 6.72
CA GLY A 172 -15.25 2.88 8.11
C GLY A 172 -13.84 3.06 8.70
N LEU A 173 -12.80 2.53 8.06
CA LEU A 173 -11.42 2.64 8.55
C LEU A 173 -10.59 3.74 7.85
N ALA A 174 -11.19 4.65 7.09
CA ALA A 174 -10.51 5.70 6.33
C ALA A 174 -9.34 5.24 5.40
N ALA A 175 -8.97 3.97 5.46
CA ALA A 175 -7.78 3.41 4.82
C ALA A 175 -7.71 3.65 3.30
N LYS A 176 -8.87 3.67 2.62
CA LYS A 176 -8.91 3.89 1.15
C LYS A 176 -8.48 5.30 0.77
N THR A 177 -9.10 6.30 1.36
CA THR A 177 -8.81 7.71 1.09
C THR A 177 -7.39 8.07 1.55
N SER A 178 -7.00 7.64 2.75
CA SER A 178 -5.67 7.88 3.29
C SER A 178 -4.57 7.26 2.40
N TYR A 179 -4.78 6.03 1.92
CA TYR A 179 -3.82 5.39 1.04
C TYR A 179 -3.75 6.07 -0.34
N ALA A 180 -4.90 6.49 -0.89
CA ALA A 180 -4.92 7.27 -2.13
C ALA A 180 -4.15 8.58 -1.98
N MET A 181 -4.37 9.31 -0.89
CA MET A 181 -3.65 10.57 -0.62
C MET A 181 -2.15 10.32 -0.40
N PHE A 182 -1.78 9.25 0.28
CA PHE A 182 -0.39 8.84 0.42
C PHE A 182 0.30 8.64 -0.93
N LEU A 183 -0.31 7.88 -1.85
CA LEU A 183 0.23 7.66 -3.19
C LEU A 183 0.31 8.95 -4.01
N LEU A 184 -0.75 9.77 -4.01
CA LEU A 184 -0.75 11.04 -4.73
C LEU A 184 0.32 12.00 -4.19
N LYS A 185 0.53 12.02 -2.87
CA LYS A 185 1.60 12.82 -2.26
C LYS A 185 2.98 12.34 -2.66
N ALA A 186 3.21 11.03 -2.65
CA ALA A 186 4.48 10.45 -3.12
C ALA A 186 4.76 10.78 -4.60
N ILE A 187 3.73 10.77 -5.44
CA ILE A 187 3.82 11.19 -6.85
C ILE A 187 4.12 12.70 -6.95
N GLN A 188 3.40 13.54 -6.22
CA GLN A 188 3.64 14.99 -6.22
C GLN A 188 5.10 15.32 -5.85
N ASP A 189 5.62 14.69 -4.80
CA ASP A 189 7.00 14.93 -4.35
C ASP A 189 8.03 14.49 -5.38
N LYS A 190 7.76 13.40 -6.10
CA LYS A 190 8.60 12.96 -7.20
C LYS A 190 8.60 13.97 -8.35
N CYS A 191 7.42 14.43 -8.79
CA CYS A 191 7.29 15.41 -9.86
C CYS A 191 7.97 16.74 -9.49
N LEU A 192 7.81 17.19 -8.25
CA LEU A 192 8.46 18.40 -7.77
C LEU A 192 10.00 18.31 -7.70
N LYS A 193 10.54 17.11 -7.45
CA LYS A 193 11.99 16.88 -7.42
C LYS A 193 12.60 16.87 -8.82
N ASN A 194 11.90 16.34 -9.80
CA ASN A 194 12.45 16.11 -11.14
C ASN A 194 12.34 17.32 -12.05
N ASN A 195 11.49 18.32 -11.74
CA ASN A 195 11.18 19.49 -12.58
C ASN A 195 10.73 19.19 -14.04
N ASP A 196 10.52 17.92 -14.38
CA ASP A 196 10.31 17.49 -15.76
C ASP A 196 8.86 17.06 -16.05
N ASP A 197 8.07 16.78 -15.01
CA ASP A 197 6.71 16.25 -15.16
C ASP A 197 5.70 17.16 -14.48
N ASP A 198 4.94 17.92 -15.24
CA ASP A 198 3.80 18.68 -14.77
C ASP A 198 2.58 17.77 -14.70
N VAL A 199 2.24 17.32 -13.49
CA VAL A 199 1.06 16.51 -13.20
C VAL A 199 0.07 17.32 -12.38
N ALA A 200 -1.18 17.43 -12.85
CA ALA A 200 -2.27 17.99 -12.11
C ALA A 200 -3.17 16.89 -11.53
N PHE A 201 -3.55 17.01 -10.27
CA PHE A 201 -4.51 16.12 -9.63
C PHE A 201 -5.86 16.82 -9.51
N VAL A 202 -6.91 16.18 -10.01
CA VAL A 202 -8.29 16.61 -9.82
C VAL A 202 -8.97 15.64 -8.87
N LEU A 203 -9.35 16.11 -7.68
CA LEU A 203 -9.90 15.29 -6.61
C LEU A 203 -11.36 15.66 -6.37
N PHE A 204 -12.28 14.73 -6.62
CA PHE A 204 -13.70 14.92 -6.35
C PHE A 204 -14.03 14.52 -4.92
N ASN A 205 -14.31 15.51 -4.07
CA ASN A 205 -14.74 15.27 -2.69
C ASN A 205 -16.25 15.07 -2.64
N VAL A 206 -16.68 13.81 -2.68
CA VAL A 206 -18.11 13.45 -2.67
C VAL A 206 -18.67 13.20 -1.27
N LYS A 207 -17.81 13.21 -0.24
CA LYS A 207 -18.22 12.84 1.13
C LYS A 207 -17.40 13.54 2.21
N GLY A 208 -18.05 14.35 3.01
CA GLY A 208 -17.48 14.90 4.24
C GLY A 208 -16.31 15.86 4.07
N LYS A 209 -15.37 15.82 4.98
CA LYS A 209 -14.24 16.77 5.11
C LYS A 209 -12.90 16.21 4.64
N ASP A 210 -12.85 14.98 4.20
CA ASP A 210 -11.61 14.19 4.06
C ASP A 210 -10.56 14.83 3.13
N LEU A 211 -10.99 15.64 2.16
CA LEU A 211 -10.09 16.26 1.17
C LEU A 211 -10.03 17.79 1.29
N LEU A 212 -10.51 18.37 2.39
CA LEU A 212 -10.64 19.83 2.52
C LEU A 212 -9.46 20.52 3.22
N ALA A 213 -8.43 19.77 3.62
CA ALA A 213 -7.26 20.28 4.35
C ALA A 213 -5.95 19.59 3.89
N LEU A 214 -5.83 19.34 2.58
CA LEU A 214 -4.67 18.60 2.04
C LEU A 214 -3.34 19.35 2.15
N ASP A 215 -3.39 20.66 2.24
CA ASP A 215 -2.24 21.54 2.40
C ASP A 215 -1.94 21.91 3.86
N GLU A 216 -2.61 21.26 4.81
CA GLU A 216 -2.32 21.38 6.23
C GLU A 216 -1.52 20.19 6.74
N PRO A 217 -0.62 20.40 7.73
CA PRO A 217 0.15 19.31 8.32
C PRO A 217 -0.76 18.40 9.13
N ASN A 218 -0.39 17.12 9.21
CA ASN A 218 -1.10 16.16 10.06
C ASN A 218 -0.97 16.52 11.54
N GLU A 219 -2.05 16.31 12.28
CA GLU A 219 -2.06 16.33 13.74
C GLU A 219 -1.68 14.95 14.29
N PHE A 220 -0.90 14.93 15.38
CA PHE A 220 -0.46 13.72 16.05
C PHE A 220 -0.93 13.74 17.51
N GLU A 221 -1.28 12.60 18.04
CA GLU A 221 -1.69 12.48 19.46
C GLU A 221 -0.53 12.76 20.43
N SER A 222 0.72 12.53 19.99
CA SER A 222 1.91 12.75 20.81
C SER A 222 3.14 13.11 19.97
N GLU A 223 4.08 13.83 20.57
CA GLU A 223 5.40 14.13 19.96
C GLU A 223 6.21 12.85 19.69
N LYS A 224 5.98 11.78 20.44
CA LYS A 224 6.63 10.49 20.21
C LYS A 224 6.15 9.87 18.89
N GLU A 225 4.84 9.82 18.70
CA GLU A 225 4.22 9.31 17.47
C GLU A 225 4.67 10.11 16.25
N LYS A 226 4.65 11.44 16.37
CA LYS A 226 5.15 12.34 15.31
C LYS A 226 6.58 12.03 14.91
N LYS A 227 7.45 11.87 15.91
CA LYS A 227 8.86 11.56 15.67
C LYS A 227 9.02 10.19 15.00
N GLU A 228 8.37 9.15 15.50
CA GLU A 228 8.43 7.79 14.93
C GLU A 228 7.93 7.78 13.49
N THR A 229 6.84 8.49 13.19
CA THR A 229 6.28 8.61 11.84
C THR A 229 7.24 9.35 10.92
N TYR A 230 7.82 10.47 11.36
CA TYR A 230 8.75 11.26 10.56
C TYR A 230 10.05 10.50 10.29
N ASP A 231 10.57 9.78 11.29
CA ASP A 231 11.77 8.95 11.14
C ASP A 231 11.51 7.82 10.10
N LEU A 232 10.32 7.20 10.13
CA LEU A 232 9.93 6.20 9.13
C LEU A 232 9.81 6.81 7.73
N TYR A 233 9.14 7.95 7.58
CA TYR A 233 9.00 8.62 6.28
C TYR A 233 10.36 8.99 5.69
N ASN A 234 11.25 9.56 6.50
CA ASN A 234 12.60 9.90 6.09
C ASN A 234 13.40 8.66 5.65
N HIS A 235 13.28 7.56 6.41
CA HIS A 235 13.92 6.28 6.06
C HIS A 235 13.41 5.74 4.71
N LEU A 236 12.11 5.90 4.42
CA LEU A 236 11.49 5.48 3.17
C LEU A 236 11.70 6.47 2.00
N GLY A 237 12.40 7.58 2.22
CA GLY A 237 12.62 8.63 1.22
C GLY A 237 11.37 9.45 0.90
N LEU A 238 10.38 9.44 1.78
CA LEU A 238 9.13 10.19 1.67
C LEU A 238 9.25 11.57 2.33
N SER A 239 8.45 12.53 1.86
CA SER A 239 8.33 13.85 2.48
C SER A 239 7.34 13.82 3.64
N THR A 240 7.63 14.59 4.67
CA THR A 240 6.73 14.85 5.82
C THR A 240 5.89 16.11 5.64
N GLU A 241 6.08 16.83 4.51
CA GLU A 241 5.36 18.05 4.19
C GLU A 241 3.96 17.76 3.63
N PRO A 242 2.97 18.62 3.85
CA PRO A 242 1.65 18.49 3.23
C PRO A 242 1.70 18.70 1.71
N PHE A 243 0.54 18.55 1.04
CA PHE A 243 0.42 18.85 -0.39
C PHE A 243 0.74 20.30 -0.68
N LYS A 244 1.38 20.55 -1.83
CA LYS A 244 1.73 21.89 -2.33
C LYS A 244 0.83 22.27 -3.51
N LYS A 245 0.67 23.57 -3.72
CA LYS A 245 -0.10 24.14 -4.85
C LYS A 245 -1.58 23.65 -4.87
N VAL A 246 -2.21 23.48 -3.70
CA VAL A 246 -3.60 23.04 -3.59
C VAL A 246 -4.54 24.23 -3.87
N GLN A 247 -5.60 23.97 -4.63
CA GLN A 247 -6.70 24.88 -4.87
C GLN A 247 -8.01 24.16 -4.56
N TYR A 248 -8.94 24.82 -3.92
CA TYR A 248 -10.24 24.28 -3.52
C TYR A 248 -11.34 24.94 -4.31
N TYR A 249 -12.21 24.16 -4.91
CA TYR A 249 -13.37 24.64 -5.66
C TYR A 249 -14.64 24.21 -4.94
N TYR A 250 -15.44 25.18 -4.52
CA TYR A 250 -16.68 24.97 -3.78
C TYR A 250 -17.86 25.38 -4.64
N PRO A 251 -18.98 24.62 -4.63
CA PRO A 251 -20.22 25.08 -5.24
C PRO A 251 -20.68 26.43 -4.63
N TYR A 252 -21.16 27.28 -5.46
CA TYR A 252 -21.72 28.59 -5.04
C TYR A 252 -22.84 28.42 -4.00
N ALA A 253 -22.90 29.34 -3.05
CA ALA A 253 -24.01 29.49 -2.13
C ALA A 253 -24.33 30.97 -1.92
N SER A 254 -25.61 31.30 -1.80
CA SER A 254 -26.11 32.69 -1.69
C SER A 254 -25.61 33.40 -0.42
N ASN A 255 -25.23 32.66 0.61
CA ASN A 255 -24.69 33.20 1.85
C ASN A 255 -23.21 33.62 1.78
N LYS A 256 -22.61 33.60 0.60
CA LYS A 256 -21.18 33.89 0.34
C LYS A 256 -20.18 32.91 0.98
N ILE A 257 -20.63 31.86 1.58
CA ILE A 257 -19.83 30.71 2.01
C ILE A 257 -20.07 29.63 0.98
N GLY A 258 -19.03 29.06 0.39
CA GLY A 258 -19.20 27.94 -0.55
C GLY A 258 -20.03 26.81 0.08
N ASN A 259 -20.80 26.10 -0.74
CA ASN A 259 -21.52 24.91 -0.28
C ASN A 259 -20.47 23.81 0.05
N THR A 260 -20.12 23.71 1.32
CA THR A 260 -19.02 22.86 1.81
C THR A 260 -19.27 22.41 3.24
N TYR A 261 -18.67 21.28 3.60
CA TYR A 261 -18.62 20.81 4.99
C TYR A 261 -17.56 21.53 5.85
N LEU A 262 -16.76 22.41 5.25
CA LEU A 262 -15.75 23.19 5.95
C LEU A 262 -16.39 24.20 6.90
N HIS A 263 -15.79 24.42 8.06
CA HIS A 263 -16.21 25.49 8.95
C HIS A 263 -15.91 26.86 8.35
N LYS A 264 -16.73 27.85 8.67
CA LYS A 264 -16.62 29.19 8.11
C LYS A 264 -15.22 29.79 8.27
N GLU A 265 -14.62 29.63 9.44
CA GLU A 265 -13.30 30.18 9.76
C GLU A 265 -12.20 29.57 8.86
N ALA A 266 -12.24 28.25 8.64
CA ALA A 266 -11.31 27.57 7.76
C ALA A 266 -11.55 27.95 6.29
N TYR A 267 -12.80 28.11 5.85
CA TYR A 267 -13.13 28.60 4.51
C TYR A 267 -12.61 30.04 4.30
N ASP A 268 -12.87 30.94 5.26
CA ASP A 268 -12.41 32.32 5.20
C ASP A 268 -10.88 32.39 5.16
N TYR A 269 -10.19 31.51 5.91
CA TYR A 269 -8.75 31.37 5.85
C TYR A 269 -8.26 30.93 4.46
N GLN A 270 -8.80 29.85 3.90
CA GLN A 270 -8.45 29.39 2.54
C GLN A 270 -8.69 30.48 1.49
N LYS A 271 -9.79 31.21 1.62
CA LYS A 271 -10.13 32.33 0.74
C LYS A 271 -9.13 33.48 0.87
N SER A 272 -8.71 33.81 2.08
CA SER A 272 -7.70 34.85 2.33
C SER A 272 -6.34 34.50 1.71
N GLN A 273 -6.03 33.21 1.60
CA GLN A 273 -4.82 32.69 0.95
C GLN A 273 -4.97 32.58 -0.58
N GLY A 274 -6.11 32.96 -1.15
CA GLY A 274 -6.39 32.81 -2.59
C GLY A 274 -6.52 31.35 -3.05
N LYS A 275 -6.83 30.43 -2.13
CA LYS A 275 -6.94 29.00 -2.41
C LYS A 275 -8.39 28.50 -2.58
N ALA A 276 -9.39 29.25 -2.12
CA ALA A 276 -10.79 28.88 -2.22
C ALA A 276 -11.47 29.65 -3.35
N HIS A 277 -12.08 28.90 -4.27
CA HIS A 277 -12.80 29.40 -5.43
C HIS A 277 -14.23 28.89 -5.38
N LEU A 278 -15.17 29.76 -5.82
CA LEU A 278 -16.57 29.37 -5.99
C LEU A 278 -16.83 29.08 -7.46
N TYR A 279 -17.57 28.03 -7.75
CA TYR A 279 -18.07 27.76 -9.09
C TYR A 279 -19.59 27.60 -9.07
N LYS A 280 -20.21 27.99 -10.14
CA LYS A 280 -21.62 27.74 -10.43
C LYS A 280 -21.75 27.43 -11.92
N TYR A 281 -22.79 26.74 -12.26
CA TYR A 281 -23.19 26.61 -13.66
C TYR A 281 -23.95 27.88 -14.07
N SER A 282 -23.71 28.33 -15.28
CA SER A 282 -24.48 29.43 -15.89
C SER A 282 -25.19 28.95 -17.14
N TYR A 283 -26.40 29.43 -17.36
CA TYR A 283 -27.16 29.01 -18.55
C TYR A 283 -26.41 29.36 -19.84
N GLU A 284 -25.83 30.54 -19.91
CA GLU A 284 -25.11 31.04 -21.10
C GLU A 284 -23.92 30.17 -21.48
N GLU A 285 -23.18 29.66 -20.49
CA GLU A 285 -21.96 28.89 -20.71
C GLU A 285 -22.21 27.38 -20.81
N ASP A 286 -23.26 26.87 -20.10
CA ASP A 286 -23.43 25.45 -19.90
C ASP A 286 -24.63 24.84 -20.66
N LYS A 287 -25.46 25.67 -21.34
CA LYS A 287 -26.67 25.21 -22.05
C LYS A 287 -26.40 24.10 -23.06
N ASP A 288 -25.23 24.09 -23.70
CA ASP A 288 -24.89 23.11 -24.70
C ASP A 288 -24.44 21.77 -24.08
N ASN A 289 -24.28 21.69 -22.72
CA ASN A 289 -23.88 20.54 -21.98
C ASN A 289 -25.00 19.96 -21.08
N LEU A 290 -26.26 20.42 -21.28
CA LEU A 290 -27.38 19.99 -20.44
C LEU A 290 -27.63 18.50 -20.48
N ASP A 291 -27.44 17.86 -21.62
CA ASP A 291 -27.52 16.41 -21.80
C ASP A 291 -26.49 15.67 -20.95
N LEU A 292 -25.26 16.19 -20.86
CA LEU A 292 -24.20 15.64 -20.02
C LEU A 292 -24.48 15.84 -18.53
N MET A 293 -25.01 16.98 -18.14
CA MET A 293 -25.35 17.32 -16.76
C MET A 293 -26.42 16.39 -16.18
N PHE A 294 -27.34 15.89 -17.01
CA PHE A 294 -28.45 15.01 -16.63
C PHE A 294 -28.24 13.54 -17.11
N ALA A 295 -27.11 13.21 -17.73
CA ALA A 295 -26.85 11.89 -18.32
C ALA A 295 -26.95 10.70 -17.34
N SER A 296 -26.79 10.94 -16.03
CA SER A 296 -26.89 9.88 -15.01
C SER A 296 -28.28 9.75 -14.40
N MET A 297 -29.28 10.51 -14.84
CA MET A 297 -30.66 10.36 -14.37
C MET A 297 -31.32 9.18 -15.06
N ASP A 298 -31.94 8.31 -14.26
CA ASP A 298 -32.76 7.21 -14.79
C ASP A 298 -34.09 7.80 -15.32
N ASP A 299 -34.20 7.96 -16.63
CA ASP A 299 -35.34 8.55 -17.29
C ASP A 299 -35.95 7.61 -18.37
N PRO A 300 -36.60 6.49 -17.94
CA PRO A 300 -37.13 5.50 -18.86
C PRO A 300 -38.24 6.03 -19.79
N GLN A 301 -38.83 7.21 -19.47
CA GLN A 301 -39.87 7.83 -20.27
C GLN A 301 -39.36 8.96 -21.17
N GLN A 302 -38.05 9.23 -21.17
CA GLN A 302 -37.40 10.31 -21.93
C GLN A 302 -37.99 11.69 -21.65
N THR A 303 -38.47 11.91 -20.43
CA THR A 303 -39.07 13.19 -20.01
C THR A 303 -37.98 14.25 -19.89
N MET A 304 -36.83 13.91 -19.31
CA MET A 304 -35.70 14.85 -19.20
C MET A 304 -35.10 15.18 -20.56
N ASP A 305 -34.95 14.22 -21.45
CA ASP A 305 -34.52 14.47 -22.83
C ASP A 305 -35.45 15.45 -23.54
N SER A 306 -36.77 15.29 -23.35
CA SER A 306 -37.78 16.20 -23.91
C SER A 306 -37.66 17.63 -23.32
N ILE A 307 -37.43 17.73 -22.01
CA ILE A 307 -37.24 19.04 -21.34
C ILE A 307 -35.93 19.69 -21.82
N ILE A 308 -34.83 18.97 -21.88
CA ILE A 308 -33.54 19.48 -22.35
C ILE A 308 -33.66 19.96 -23.79
N ASN A 309 -34.24 19.16 -24.69
CA ASN A 309 -34.48 19.57 -26.06
C ASN A 309 -35.37 20.79 -26.18
N TYR A 310 -36.42 20.90 -25.32
CA TYR A 310 -37.28 22.08 -25.29
C TYR A 310 -36.50 23.31 -24.85
N ILE A 311 -35.68 23.22 -23.81
CA ILE A 311 -34.83 24.32 -23.32
C ILE A 311 -33.86 24.77 -24.41
N ILE A 312 -33.14 23.86 -25.07
CA ILE A 312 -32.15 24.17 -26.09
C ILE A 312 -32.80 24.84 -27.32
N ASN A 313 -33.94 24.34 -27.77
CA ASN A 313 -34.60 24.80 -29.00
C ASN A 313 -35.43 26.07 -28.81
N ASN A 314 -35.83 26.44 -27.60
CA ASN A 314 -36.71 27.58 -27.31
C ASN A 314 -36.00 28.73 -26.59
N GLN A 315 -34.71 28.86 -26.81
CA GLN A 315 -33.90 29.96 -26.30
C GLN A 315 -34.51 31.28 -26.69
N GLY A 316 -34.82 32.11 -25.72
CA GLY A 316 -35.46 33.46 -25.91
C GLY A 316 -36.97 33.48 -25.84
N THR A 317 -37.69 32.35 -25.71
CA THR A 317 -39.13 32.30 -25.44
C THR A 317 -39.45 32.12 -23.95
N PHE A 318 -38.48 31.78 -23.14
CA PHE A 318 -38.59 31.79 -21.68
C PHE A 318 -38.43 33.20 -21.13
N GLY A 319 -39.24 34.06 -21.52
CA GLY A 319 -39.61 35.38 -21.03
C GLY A 319 -38.68 36.10 -20.04
N GLY A 320 -37.39 36.25 -20.39
CA GLY A 320 -36.48 37.01 -19.57
C GLY A 320 -35.79 36.22 -18.44
N LEU A 321 -35.68 34.90 -18.56
CA LEU A 321 -34.85 34.12 -17.64
C LEU A 321 -33.37 34.42 -17.88
N ASP A 322 -32.75 35.10 -16.92
CA ASP A 322 -31.34 35.53 -17.02
C ASP A 322 -30.34 34.50 -16.41
N GLY A 323 -30.82 33.36 -15.98
CA GLY A 323 -29.97 32.32 -15.40
C GLY A 323 -30.71 31.15 -14.76
N TRP A 324 -29.97 30.22 -14.17
CA TRP A 324 -30.53 29.05 -13.49
C TRP A 324 -31.42 29.37 -12.29
N ASP A 325 -31.23 30.52 -11.69
CA ASP A 325 -32.06 31.01 -10.55
C ASP A 325 -33.52 31.29 -10.93
N ASP A 326 -33.80 31.36 -12.23
CA ASP A 326 -35.11 31.60 -12.80
C ASP A 326 -35.83 30.34 -13.27
N PHE A 327 -35.13 29.18 -13.21
CA PHE A 327 -35.67 27.86 -13.47
C PHE A 327 -36.06 27.15 -12.19
#